data_d687d629efec95b712bcd3217443979d
#
_entry.id   d687d629efec95b712bcd3217443979d
#
_cell.length_a   1.000
_cell.length_b   1.000
_cell.length_c   1.000
_cell.angle_alpha   90.00
_cell.angle_beta   90.00
_cell.angle_gamma   90.00
#
_symmetry.space_group_name_H-M   'P 1'
#
loop_
_entity.id
_entity.type
_entity.pdbx_description
1 polymer ?
#
loop_
_entity_poly.entity_id
_entity_poly.type
_entity_poly.pdbx_seq_one_letter_code
_entity_poly.pdbx_strand_id
1 'polypeptide(L)'
;GILDKISNYERKVSSVRNKITVCFDETGAPKEGLIKDVRSHTCYPSMENCEMIYNAPQFYVSNPVYQTPKEVSLKKGDFNIVDLEKISDEYIQRTKYLPLVGNYRSLSTFNAFVIGQDEHGNDIYDSLLDHYKVGFRKMVNLSGERSLICAVLPRRTAHIHGVISISFLDRNYTVDMAALCSSIVMDFYWKTIATQNITE
;
A
#
# COMPACT_ATOMS: atom_id res chain seq x y z
N GLY A 1 -4.06 -6.04 -31.70
CA GLY A 1 -5.24 -6.05 -30.80
C GLY A 1 -5.13 -5.02 -29.69
N ILE A 2 -6.10 -5.00 -28.75
CA ILE A 2 -6.09 -4.05 -27.62
C ILE A 2 -4.89 -4.27 -26.70
N LEU A 3 -4.50 -5.52 -26.49
CA LEU A 3 -3.33 -5.88 -25.67
C LEU A 3 -2.03 -5.34 -26.28
N ASP A 4 -1.90 -5.40 -27.60
CA ASP A 4 -0.72 -4.84 -28.28
C ASP A 4 -0.65 -3.33 -28.14
N LYS A 5 -1.81 -2.64 -28.14
CA LYS A 5 -1.87 -1.19 -27.89
C LYS A 5 -1.45 -0.83 -26.47
N ILE A 6 -1.86 -1.61 -25.49
CA ILE A 6 -1.47 -1.41 -24.08
C ILE A 6 0.03 -1.65 -23.92
N SER A 7 0.57 -2.78 -24.44
CA SER A 7 1.99 -3.13 -24.33
C SER A 7 2.90 -2.12 -25.00
N ASN A 8 2.48 -1.59 -26.15
CA ASN A 8 3.29 -0.67 -26.97
C ASN A 8 2.96 0.80 -26.73
N TYR A 9 2.19 1.12 -25.66
CA TYR A 9 1.90 2.50 -25.35
C TYR A 9 3.18 3.24 -24.93
N GLU A 10 3.43 4.40 -25.52
CA GLU A 10 4.69 5.14 -25.37
C GLU A 10 4.92 5.66 -23.96
N ARG A 11 3.85 6.12 -23.30
CA ARG A 11 3.94 6.63 -21.91
C ARG A 11 4.03 5.46 -20.94
N LYS A 12 5.12 5.39 -20.22
CA LYS A 12 5.35 4.38 -19.16
C LYS A 12 5.23 5.03 -17.79
N VAL A 13 4.91 4.22 -16.76
CA VAL A 13 4.90 4.68 -15.36
C VAL A 13 6.27 5.26 -14.97
N SER A 14 7.36 4.68 -15.48
CA SER A 14 8.73 5.16 -15.28
C SER A 14 9.02 6.55 -15.86
N SER A 15 8.17 7.06 -16.76
CA SER A 15 8.34 8.41 -17.34
C SER A 15 7.82 9.53 -16.43
N VAL A 16 7.15 9.20 -15.33
CA VAL A 16 6.65 10.16 -14.34
C VAL A 16 7.33 9.94 -12.99
N ARG A 17 7.47 11.03 -12.20
CA ARG A 17 8.10 10.93 -10.89
C ARG A 17 7.23 10.11 -9.94
N ASN A 18 7.72 8.93 -9.60
CA ASN A 18 7.05 7.99 -8.70
C ASN A 18 8.04 7.37 -7.71
N LYS A 19 7.50 6.76 -6.66
CA LYS A 19 8.23 5.94 -5.70
C LYS A 19 7.46 4.66 -5.44
N ILE A 20 8.11 3.53 -5.68
CA ILE A 20 7.59 2.20 -5.34
C ILE A 20 8.23 1.76 -4.02
N THR A 21 7.47 1.08 -3.16
CA THR A 21 7.98 0.57 -1.90
C THR A 21 7.17 -0.61 -1.39
N VAL A 22 7.83 -1.47 -0.61
CA VAL A 22 7.23 -2.57 0.18
C VAL A 22 7.12 -2.22 1.66
N CYS A 23 7.51 -1.01 2.06
CA CYS A 23 7.56 -0.50 3.43
C CYS A 23 8.28 -1.44 4.40
N PHE A 24 7.56 -2.13 5.28
CA PHE A 24 8.15 -2.98 6.33
C PHE A 24 8.16 -4.46 5.93
N ASP A 25 9.29 -5.12 6.14
CA ASP A 25 9.35 -6.59 6.09
C ASP A 25 8.70 -7.19 7.34
N GLU A 26 7.78 -8.13 7.15
CA GLU A 26 7.00 -8.74 8.25
C GLU A 26 7.88 -9.54 9.22
N THR A 27 9.00 -10.07 8.73
CA THR A 27 9.91 -10.93 9.52
C THR A 27 11.08 -10.16 10.09
N GLY A 28 11.67 -9.26 9.31
CA GLY A 28 12.85 -8.47 9.66
C GLY A 28 12.52 -7.28 10.55
N ALA A 29 11.53 -6.48 10.17
CA ALA A 29 11.22 -5.24 10.87
C ALA A 29 10.89 -5.39 12.37
N PRO A 30 10.19 -6.45 12.84
CA PRO A 30 10.04 -6.68 14.28
C PRO A 30 11.35 -7.01 14.99
N LYS A 31 12.23 -7.77 14.34
CA LYS A 31 13.54 -8.13 14.91
C LYS A 31 14.50 -6.95 15.00
N GLU A 32 14.39 -6.03 14.05
CA GLU A 32 15.14 -4.78 14.02
C GLU A 32 14.56 -3.71 14.96
N GLY A 33 13.44 -4.02 15.65
CA GLY A 33 12.78 -3.08 16.54
C GLY A 33 12.08 -1.92 15.83
N LEU A 34 11.75 -2.06 14.56
CA LEU A 34 11.08 -1.03 13.79
C LEU A 34 9.57 -1.04 14.00
N ILE A 35 8.98 -2.24 14.10
CA ILE A 35 7.55 -2.44 14.34
C ILE A 35 7.31 -3.47 15.45
N LYS A 36 6.18 -3.32 16.14
CA LYS A 36 5.68 -4.26 17.16
C LYS A 36 4.56 -5.09 16.58
N ASP A 37 4.66 -6.41 16.76
CA ASP A 37 3.56 -7.34 16.50
C ASP A 37 2.49 -7.23 17.60
N VAL A 38 1.26 -6.90 17.22
CA VAL A 38 0.11 -6.79 18.12
C VAL A 38 -1.02 -7.75 17.73
N ARG A 39 -0.71 -8.83 17.01
CA ARG A 39 -1.70 -9.81 16.54
C ARG A 39 -2.45 -10.53 17.65
N SER A 40 -1.86 -10.68 18.83
CA SER A 40 -2.52 -11.24 20.01
C SER A 40 -3.60 -10.34 20.59
N HIS A 41 -3.52 -9.04 20.31
CA HIS A 41 -4.50 -8.04 20.73
C HIS A 41 -4.39 -6.83 19.80
N THR A 42 -5.03 -6.94 18.62
CA THR A 42 -5.02 -5.88 17.61
C THR A 42 -5.69 -4.60 18.12
N CYS A 43 -5.24 -3.47 17.66
CA CYS A 43 -5.72 -2.17 18.14
C CYS A 43 -6.13 -1.25 16.99
N TYR A 44 -6.81 -0.17 17.33
CA TYR A 44 -7.08 0.95 16.44
C TYR A 44 -5.86 1.89 16.46
N PRO A 45 -5.22 2.12 15.30
CA PRO A 45 -4.03 2.96 15.23
C PRO A 45 -4.38 4.45 15.28
N SER A 46 -3.44 5.28 15.74
CA SER A 46 -3.52 6.73 15.57
C SER A 46 -3.12 7.12 14.15
N MET A 47 -4.02 7.75 13.42
CA MET A 47 -3.72 8.27 12.08
C MET A 47 -2.80 9.51 12.15
N GLU A 48 -2.89 10.30 13.21
CA GLU A 48 -2.03 11.47 13.43
C GLU A 48 -0.57 11.07 13.64
N ASN A 49 -0.35 9.95 14.36
CA ASN A 49 0.98 9.41 14.63
C ASN A 49 1.50 8.49 13.51
N CYS A 50 0.78 8.38 12.40
CA CYS A 50 1.14 7.47 11.30
C CYS A 50 1.22 5.99 11.70
N GLU A 51 0.44 5.55 12.68
CA GLU A 51 0.53 4.19 13.23
C GLU A 51 -0.15 3.12 12.37
N MET A 52 -0.94 3.51 11.37
CA MET A 52 -1.63 2.53 10.51
C MET A 52 -0.64 1.80 9.60
N ILE A 53 -0.55 0.49 9.81
CA ILE A 53 0.24 -0.43 8.99
C ILE A 53 -0.69 -1.45 8.35
N TYR A 54 -0.89 -1.34 7.03
CA TYR A 54 -1.80 -2.19 6.27
C TYR A 54 -1.24 -3.59 6.05
N ASN A 55 -2.15 -4.57 6.12
CA ASN A 55 -1.96 -5.92 5.60
C ASN A 55 -2.78 -6.10 4.32
N ALA A 56 -2.32 -6.96 3.42
CA ALA A 56 -2.95 -7.18 2.11
C ALA A 56 -4.47 -7.51 2.16
N PRO A 57 -5.01 -8.29 3.12
CA PRO A 57 -6.45 -8.56 3.18
C PRO A 57 -7.33 -7.36 3.51
N GLN A 58 -6.78 -6.25 4.01
CA GLN A 58 -7.56 -5.10 4.48
C GLN A 58 -8.23 -4.31 3.36
N PHE A 59 -7.75 -4.43 2.14
CA PHE A 59 -8.35 -3.77 0.99
C PHE A 59 -8.68 -4.76 -0.14
N TYR A 60 -9.58 -4.33 -1.01
CA TYR A 60 -9.94 -5.04 -2.23
C TYR A 60 -9.92 -4.05 -3.40
N VAL A 61 -10.35 -4.47 -4.60
CA VAL A 61 -10.33 -3.60 -5.78
C VAL A 61 -11.16 -2.34 -5.53
N SER A 62 -10.51 -1.19 -5.59
CA SER A 62 -11.06 0.14 -5.31
C SER A 62 -11.62 0.36 -3.90
N ASN A 63 -11.62 -0.65 -3.04
CA ASN A 63 -12.13 -0.54 -1.67
C ASN A 63 -10.99 -0.60 -0.65
N PRO A 64 -10.56 0.53 -0.06
CA PRO A 64 -9.49 0.56 0.95
C PRO A 64 -9.93 0.06 2.32
N VAL A 65 -11.23 -0.20 2.53
CA VAL A 65 -11.84 -0.58 3.83
C VAL A 65 -12.60 -1.89 3.69
N TYR A 66 -12.01 -2.87 3.01
CA TYR A 66 -12.68 -4.15 2.72
C TYR A 66 -12.79 -5.07 3.94
N GLN A 67 -11.70 -5.24 4.68
CA GLN A 67 -11.65 -6.09 5.87
C GLN A 67 -10.86 -5.41 6.98
N THR A 68 -11.18 -5.75 8.23
CA THR A 68 -10.42 -5.34 9.42
C THR A 68 -9.95 -6.56 10.19
N PRO A 69 -8.73 -6.56 10.77
CA PRO A 69 -8.29 -7.65 11.64
C PRO A 69 -9.27 -7.87 12.79
N LYS A 70 -9.52 -9.13 13.16
CA LYS A 70 -10.21 -9.48 14.40
C LYS A 70 -9.40 -9.00 15.60
N GLU A 71 -10.01 -8.88 16.76
CA GLU A 71 -9.33 -8.49 18.00
C GLU A 71 -8.11 -9.38 18.30
N VAL A 72 -8.25 -10.69 18.14
CA VAL A 72 -7.16 -11.66 18.09
C VAL A 72 -7.02 -12.15 16.66
N SER A 73 -5.87 -11.89 16.04
CA SER A 73 -5.67 -12.09 14.60
C SER A 73 -4.35 -12.82 14.32
N LEU A 74 -4.21 -14.02 14.86
CA LEU A 74 -3.00 -14.84 14.77
C LEU A 74 -2.88 -15.58 13.43
N LYS A 75 -4.00 -15.92 12.81
CA LYS A 75 -4.05 -16.66 11.54
C LYS A 75 -4.21 -15.70 10.35
N LYS A 76 -3.87 -16.17 9.15
CA LYS A 76 -4.02 -15.40 7.91
C LYS A 76 -5.47 -14.98 7.61
N GLY A 77 -6.45 -15.79 7.99
CA GLY A 77 -7.88 -15.54 7.76
C GLY A 77 -8.60 -14.81 8.90
N ASP A 78 -7.91 -14.35 9.95
CA ASP A 78 -8.55 -13.69 11.08
C ASP A 78 -8.88 -12.22 10.78
N PHE A 79 -9.80 -12.04 9.83
CA PHE A 79 -10.36 -10.77 9.43
C PHE A 79 -11.89 -10.81 9.45
N ASN A 80 -12.51 -9.67 9.67
CA ASN A 80 -13.95 -9.45 9.51
C ASN A 80 -14.16 -8.55 8.28
N ILE A 81 -15.17 -8.88 7.48
CA ILE A 81 -15.64 -8.00 6.40
C ILE A 81 -16.24 -6.74 7.03
N VAL A 82 -15.93 -5.58 6.45
CA VAL A 82 -16.46 -4.30 6.88
C VAL A 82 -17.74 -4.02 6.10
N ASP A 83 -18.83 -3.77 6.82
CA ASP A 83 -20.09 -3.34 6.24
C ASP A 83 -20.09 -1.81 6.10
N LEU A 84 -19.85 -1.34 4.88
CA LEU A 84 -19.71 0.09 4.59
C LEU A 84 -20.98 0.91 4.87
N GLU A 85 -22.15 0.26 4.96
CA GLU A 85 -23.42 0.94 5.28
C GLU A 85 -23.56 1.22 6.80
N LYS A 86 -22.73 0.57 7.64
CA LYS A 86 -22.81 0.64 9.10
C LYS A 86 -21.63 1.33 9.77
N ILE A 87 -20.67 1.82 9.01
CA ILE A 87 -19.50 2.53 9.56
C ILE A 87 -19.74 4.04 9.57
N SER A 88 -19.07 4.73 10.51
CA SER A 88 -19.04 6.20 10.53
C SER A 88 -18.00 6.75 9.55
N ASP A 89 -18.08 8.05 9.28
CA ASP A 89 -17.09 8.74 8.43
C ASP A 89 -15.67 8.74 9.05
N GLU A 90 -15.59 8.60 10.39
CA GLU A 90 -14.31 8.51 11.11
C GLU A 90 -13.81 7.08 11.30
N TYR A 91 -14.42 6.10 10.63
CA TYR A 91 -14.05 4.71 10.80
C TYR A 91 -12.59 4.45 10.44
N ILE A 92 -11.88 3.78 11.36
CA ILE A 92 -10.50 3.31 11.18
C ILE A 92 -10.46 1.79 11.37
N GLN A 93 -9.77 1.09 10.47
CA GLN A 93 -9.54 -0.35 10.60
C GLN A 93 -8.54 -0.63 11.74
N ARG A 94 -8.64 -1.81 12.34
CA ARG A 94 -7.60 -2.30 13.26
C ARG A 94 -6.31 -2.57 12.51
N THR A 95 -5.18 -2.54 13.21
CA THR A 95 -3.88 -2.93 12.69
C THR A 95 -3.30 -4.12 13.44
N LYS A 96 -2.47 -4.91 12.77
CA LYS A 96 -1.72 -6.05 13.33
C LYS A 96 -0.32 -5.66 13.81
N TYR A 97 0.16 -4.50 13.41
CA TYR A 97 1.50 -3.99 13.68
C TYR A 97 1.43 -2.51 14.03
N LEU A 98 2.28 -2.09 14.95
CA LEU A 98 2.48 -0.69 15.30
C LEU A 98 3.95 -0.32 15.09
N PRO A 99 4.27 0.91 14.64
CA PRO A 99 5.65 1.38 14.62
C PRO A 99 6.18 1.50 16.06
N LEU A 100 7.43 1.04 16.27
CA LEU A 100 8.15 1.19 17.55
C LEU A 100 9.09 2.38 17.55
N VAL A 101 9.55 2.77 16.38
CA VAL A 101 10.51 3.87 16.24
C VAL A 101 9.76 5.18 16.19
N GLY A 102 9.98 6.06 17.16
CA GLY A 102 9.24 7.34 17.28
C GLY A 102 9.36 8.27 16.07
N ASN A 103 10.41 8.12 15.27
CA ASN A 103 10.59 8.87 14.02
C ASN A 103 10.92 7.94 12.84
N TYR A 104 10.10 6.91 12.62
CA TYR A 104 10.29 5.98 11.51
C TYR A 104 10.14 6.63 10.12
N ARG A 105 9.56 7.84 10.06
CA ARG A 105 9.48 8.66 8.84
C ARG A 105 10.85 8.95 8.22
N SER A 106 11.92 9.00 9.03
CA SER A 106 13.29 9.26 8.57
C SER A 106 13.98 8.02 7.97
N LEU A 107 13.39 6.85 8.08
CA LEU A 107 13.94 5.65 7.46
C LEU A 107 13.99 5.84 5.93
N SER A 108 15.08 5.39 5.31
CA SER A 108 15.30 5.53 3.86
C SER A 108 14.18 4.93 3.01
N THR A 109 13.51 3.89 3.52
CA THR A 109 12.37 3.27 2.87
C THR A 109 11.17 4.22 2.68
N PHE A 110 11.08 5.30 3.49
CA PHE A 110 10.02 6.32 3.41
C PHE A 110 10.43 7.58 2.66
N ASN A 111 11.66 7.67 2.16
CA ASN A 111 12.09 8.76 1.31
C ASN A 111 11.39 8.64 -0.05
N ALA A 112 10.49 9.58 -0.37
CA ALA A 112 9.74 9.55 -1.61
C ALA A 112 10.43 10.37 -2.71
N PHE A 113 10.58 11.68 -2.49
CA PHE A 113 11.09 12.60 -3.50
C PHE A 113 12.07 13.59 -2.88
N VAL A 114 13.12 13.91 -3.63
CA VAL A 114 14.01 15.02 -3.27
C VAL A 114 13.27 16.32 -3.54
N ILE A 115 13.12 17.17 -2.52
CA ILE A 115 12.42 18.46 -2.57
C ILE A 115 13.37 19.66 -2.45
N GLY A 116 14.65 19.44 -2.17
CA GLY A 116 15.68 20.45 -2.04
C GLY A 116 16.97 19.88 -1.47
N GLN A 117 17.89 20.78 -1.10
CA GLN A 117 19.11 20.44 -0.37
C GLN A 117 19.23 21.34 0.85
N ASP A 118 19.84 20.82 1.92
CA ASP A 118 20.15 21.57 3.13
C ASP A 118 21.39 22.47 2.92
N GLU A 119 21.77 23.23 3.94
CA GLU A 119 22.94 24.11 3.94
C GLU A 119 24.28 23.38 3.79
N HIS A 120 24.29 22.05 3.98
CA HIS A 120 25.46 21.17 3.82
C HIS A 120 25.45 20.42 2.48
N GLY A 121 24.44 20.65 1.62
CA GLY A 121 24.30 20.00 0.32
C GLY A 121 23.69 18.59 0.39
N ASN A 122 23.14 18.16 1.54
CA ASN A 122 22.45 16.89 1.65
C ASN A 122 21.01 17.01 1.11
N ASP A 123 20.53 15.98 0.45
CA ASP A 123 19.17 15.96 -0.10
C ASP A 123 18.13 15.98 1.03
N ILE A 124 17.16 16.88 0.90
CA ILE A 124 15.94 16.90 1.72
C ILE A 124 14.88 16.08 1.03
N TYR A 125 14.35 15.08 1.75
CA TYR A 125 13.36 14.14 1.22
C TYR A 125 11.96 14.49 1.70
N ASP A 126 11.03 14.47 0.76
CA ASP A 126 9.61 14.35 1.04
C ASP A 126 9.28 12.92 1.46
N SER A 127 8.43 12.75 2.48
CA SER A 127 8.12 11.43 3.01
C SER A 127 6.99 10.76 2.24
N LEU A 128 7.18 9.47 1.90
CA LEU A 128 6.12 8.60 1.38
C LEU A 128 4.84 8.64 2.23
N LEU A 129 4.97 8.84 3.55
CA LEU A 129 3.82 8.92 4.46
C LEU A 129 2.93 10.15 4.23
N ASP A 130 3.45 11.18 3.54
CA ASP A 130 2.70 12.38 3.23
C ASP A 130 1.93 12.31 1.90
N HIS A 131 2.07 11.18 1.18
CA HIS A 131 1.38 10.93 -0.07
C HIS A 131 0.26 9.90 0.05
N TYR A 132 -0.78 10.08 -0.75
CA TYR A 132 -1.66 8.98 -1.13
C TYR A 132 -0.88 8.00 -2.00
N LYS A 133 -1.20 6.73 -1.88
CA LYS A 133 -0.53 5.68 -2.64
C LYS A 133 -1.52 4.67 -3.19
N VAL A 134 -1.22 4.08 -4.32
CA VAL A 134 -1.96 2.91 -4.79
C VAL A 134 -1.25 1.68 -4.22
N GLY A 135 -1.92 1.00 -3.29
CA GLY A 135 -1.45 -0.27 -2.73
C GLY A 135 -1.95 -1.44 -3.56
N PHE A 136 -1.09 -2.43 -3.78
CA PHE A 136 -1.40 -3.67 -4.48
C PHE A 136 -1.15 -4.85 -3.56
N ARG A 137 -2.02 -5.86 -3.60
CA ARG A 137 -1.69 -7.16 -3.00
C ARG A 137 -0.57 -7.78 -3.81
N LYS A 138 0.56 -8.05 -3.17
CA LYS A 138 1.76 -8.55 -3.84
C LYS A 138 1.56 -9.95 -4.44
N MET A 139 0.86 -10.82 -3.73
CA MET A 139 0.52 -12.15 -4.23
C MET A 139 -0.66 -12.08 -5.19
N VAL A 140 -0.43 -12.52 -6.41
CA VAL A 140 -1.43 -12.54 -7.49
C VAL A 140 -2.12 -13.90 -7.52
N ASN A 141 -3.45 -13.90 -7.48
CA ASN A 141 -4.26 -15.11 -7.68
C ASN A 141 -4.85 -15.09 -9.11
N LEU A 142 -4.20 -15.80 -10.02
CA LEU A 142 -4.63 -15.83 -11.43
C LEU A 142 -5.95 -16.60 -11.66
N SER A 143 -6.34 -17.49 -10.73
CA SER A 143 -7.59 -18.24 -10.81
C SER A 143 -8.77 -17.53 -10.16
N GLY A 144 -8.54 -16.42 -9.45
CA GLY A 144 -9.59 -15.64 -8.81
C GLY A 144 -10.40 -14.82 -9.82
N GLU A 145 -11.54 -14.30 -9.37
CA GLU A 145 -12.35 -13.37 -10.15
C GLU A 145 -11.54 -12.13 -10.55
N ARG A 146 -10.79 -11.57 -9.59
CA ARG A 146 -9.86 -10.46 -9.80
C ARG A 146 -8.45 -10.89 -9.39
N SER A 147 -7.48 -10.52 -10.22
CA SER A 147 -6.05 -10.80 -9.99
C SER A 147 -5.28 -9.58 -9.56
N LEU A 148 -5.51 -8.44 -10.21
CA LEU A 148 -4.91 -7.17 -9.85
C LEU A 148 -5.75 -6.49 -8.77
N ILE A 149 -5.41 -6.78 -7.50
CA ILE A 149 -6.14 -6.24 -6.35
C ILE A 149 -5.42 -5.01 -5.86
N CYS A 150 -6.03 -3.84 -6.03
CA CYS A 150 -5.47 -2.55 -5.65
C CYS A 150 -6.51 -1.62 -5.03
N ALA A 151 -6.04 -0.70 -4.19
CA ALA A 151 -6.84 0.41 -3.67
C ALA A 151 -5.98 1.63 -3.38
N VAL A 152 -6.60 2.82 -3.32
CA VAL A 152 -5.94 4.02 -2.82
C VAL A 152 -5.85 3.93 -1.30
N LEU A 153 -4.64 3.94 -0.79
CA LEU A 153 -4.36 3.98 0.65
C LEU A 153 -4.14 5.43 1.09
N PRO A 154 -4.66 5.83 2.27
CA PRO A 154 -4.55 7.20 2.75
C PRO A 154 -3.11 7.60 3.07
N ARG A 155 -2.90 8.91 3.22
CA ARG A 155 -1.68 9.47 3.79
C ARG A 155 -1.50 9.01 5.24
N ARG A 156 -0.29 9.14 5.76
CA ARG A 156 0.08 8.75 7.14
C ARG A 156 -0.08 7.26 7.43
N THR A 157 0.01 6.43 6.37
CA THR A 157 -0.09 4.99 6.49
C THR A 157 1.12 4.31 5.87
N ALA A 158 1.53 3.21 6.47
CA ALA A 158 2.52 2.28 5.94
C ALA A 158 1.85 0.93 5.63
N HIS A 159 2.63 -0.05 5.23
CA HIS A 159 2.16 -1.41 5.04
C HIS A 159 3.29 -2.41 5.23
N ILE A 160 2.95 -3.69 5.39
CA ILE A 160 3.92 -4.78 5.39
C ILE A 160 4.15 -5.31 3.98
N HIS A 161 5.19 -6.10 3.80
CA HIS A 161 5.68 -6.66 2.53
C HIS A 161 4.66 -7.53 1.74
N GLY A 162 3.53 -7.92 2.32
CA GLY A 162 2.39 -8.49 1.58
C GLY A 162 1.68 -7.49 0.66
N VAL A 163 2.04 -6.22 0.77
CA VAL A 163 1.60 -5.10 -0.06
C VAL A 163 2.82 -4.47 -0.72
N ILE A 164 2.68 -4.09 -1.98
CA ILE A 164 3.59 -3.17 -2.68
C ILE A 164 2.79 -1.92 -3.03
N SER A 165 3.36 -0.74 -2.90
CA SER A 165 2.65 0.49 -3.22
C SER A 165 3.47 1.43 -4.10
N ILE A 166 2.75 2.23 -4.88
CA ILE A 166 3.31 3.30 -5.68
C ILE A 166 2.70 4.63 -5.26
N SER A 167 3.54 5.64 -5.11
CA SER A 167 3.16 7.04 -4.91
C SER A 167 3.70 7.89 -6.05
N PHE A 168 2.99 8.95 -6.37
CA PHE A 168 3.41 9.91 -7.40
C PHE A 168 3.58 11.28 -6.76
N LEU A 169 4.55 12.05 -7.27
CA LEU A 169 4.71 13.45 -6.86
C LEU A 169 3.47 14.27 -7.23
N ASP A 170 2.95 14.09 -8.46
CA ASP A 170 1.65 14.63 -8.85
C ASP A 170 0.55 13.63 -8.50
N ARG A 171 -0.32 14.01 -7.56
CA ARG A 171 -1.44 13.20 -7.08
C ARG A 171 -2.44 12.78 -8.16
N ASN A 172 -2.52 13.50 -9.28
CA ASN A 172 -3.41 13.13 -10.38
C ASN A 172 -3.04 11.77 -10.96
N TYR A 173 -1.74 11.47 -11.05
CA TYR A 173 -1.29 10.13 -11.48
C TYR A 173 -1.67 9.02 -10.48
N THR A 174 -1.85 9.33 -9.20
CA THR A 174 -2.37 8.35 -8.22
C THR A 174 -3.80 7.96 -8.56
N VAL A 175 -4.64 8.94 -8.93
CA VAL A 175 -6.03 8.71 -9.32
C VAL A 175 -6.09 7.93 -10.64
N ASP A 176 -5.32 8.35 -11.65
CA ASP A 176 -5.26 7.69 -12.96
C ASP A 176 -4.80 6.23 -12.81
N MET A 177 -3.75 5.99 -12.01
CA MET A 177 -3.24 4.65 -11.75
C MET A 177 -4.26 3.76 -11.04
N ALA A 178 -4.94 4.30 -10.02
CA ALA A 178 -5.98 3.58 -9.29
C ALA A 178 -7.15 3.22 -10.21
N ALA A 179 -7.62 4.15 -11.03
CA ALA A 179 -8.71 3.93 -11.98
C ALA A 179 -8.32 2.87 -13.03
N LEU A 180 -7.13 2.99 -13.62
CA LEU A 180 -6.61 2.04 -14.60
C LEU A 180 -6.52 0.64 -14.01
N CYS A 181 -5.87 0.48 -12.86
CA CYS A 181 -5.65 -0.82 -12.22
C CYS A 181 -6.93 -1.44 -11.64
N SER A 182 -7.96 -0.64 -11.38
CA SER A 182 -9.27 -1.14 -10.96
C SER A 182 -10.12 -1.63 -12.14
N SER A 183 -9.74 -1.33 -13.38
CA SER A 183 -10.50 -1.71 -14.57
C SER A 183 -10.41 -3.21 -14.86
N ILE A 184 -11.48 -3.76 -15.43
CA ILE A 184 -11.52 -5.17 -15.89
C ILE A 184 -10.51 -5.40 -17.04
N VAL A 185 -10.31 -4.39 -17.90
CA VAL A 185 -9.37 -4.47 -19.03
C VAL A 185 -7.94 -4.65 -18.52
N MET A 186 -7.54 -3.88 -17.50
CA MET A 186 -6.21 -3.98 -16.92
C MET A 186 -6.03 -5.29 -16.14
N ASP A 187 -7.05 -5.73 -15.42
CA ASP A 187 -7.03 -7.02 -14.74
C ASP A 187 -6.86 -8.19 -15.73
N PHE A 188 -7.58 -8.15 -16.85
CA PHE A 188 -7.44 -9.15 -17.91
C PHE A 188 -6.03 -9.12 -18.54
N TYR A 189 -5.51 -7.92 -18.85
CA TYR A 189 -4.14 -7.77 -19.32
C TYR A 189 -3.15 -8.36 -18.33
N TRP A 190 -3.30 -8.02 -17.03
CA TRP A 190 -2.46 -8.53 -15.97
C TRP A 190 -2.49 -10.06 -15.88
N LYS A 191 -3.66 -10.68 -15.98
CA LYS A 191 -3.81 -12.14 -16.00
C LYS A 191 -3.03 -12.83 -17.14
N THR A 192 -2.81 -12.13 -18.24
CA THR A 192 -2.09 -12.69 -19.40
C THR A 192 -0.57 -12.59 -19.29
N ILE A 193 -0.06 -11.64 -18.52
CA ILE A 193 1.38 -11.34 -18.42
C ILE A 193 1.99 -11.60 -17.06
N ALA A 194 1.17 -11.62 -16.00
CA ALA A 194 1.68 -11.67 -14.63
C ALA A 194 2.26 -13.04 -14.27
N THR A 195 3.32 -12.97 -13.49
CA THR A 195 3.83 -14.08 -12.68
C THR A 195 3.08 -14.15 -11.34
N GLN A 196 3.53 -15.02 -10.41
CA GLN A 196 2.85 -15.21 -9.12
C GLN A 196 2.91 -13.97 -8.19
N ASN A 197 3.82 -13.04 -8.44
CA ASN A 197 4.00 -11.86 -7.59
C ASN A 197 4.17 -10.58 -8.42
N ILE A 198 3.68 -9.47 -7.88
CA ILE A 198 4.06 -8.13 -8.34
C ILE A 198 5.46 -7.83 -7.78
N THR A 199 6.39 -7.45 -8.65
CA THR A 199 7.76 -7.04 -8.29
C THR A 199 7.96 -5.56 -8.63
N GLU A 200 8.98 -4.96 -8.03
CA GLU A 200 9.42 -3.58 -8.32
C GLU A 200 9.93 -3.44 -9.75
#